data_95b4fc156f4a0f66b125ceeca5cdba49
#
_entry.id   95b4fc156f4a0f66b125ceeca5cdba49
#
_cell.length_a   1.000
_cell.length_b   1.000
_cell.length_c   1.000
_cell.angle_alpha   90.00
_cell.angle_beta   90.00
_cell.angle_gamma   90.00
#
_symmetry.space_group_name_H-M   'P 1'
#
loop_
_entity.id
_entity.type
_entity.pdbx_description
1 polymer ?
#
loop_
_entity_poly.entity_id
_entity_poly.type
_entity_poly.pdbx_seq_one_letter_code
_entity_poly.pdbx_strand_id
1 'polypeptide(L)'
;MSKMSGGDALISSLEREGVEVIFGLPGVQMYGVVDALRRNKNIKMIVPRHEQATSYMADGYARASRGIGVAMVVPGPGLYNAAAGLSTAYSSNSRVLMIAGQIPRATIGKDMGGLHEVNDQLETIKPVTKFQKRLLRPHEIPAGVSEAFKHLKNGRPRPVEIEMPPETMVESEEVQLLEAATLERVNPKDEAISEAVKLILSAKNPIIYAGTGVIRSEAEDELKELTEYSNIPVVTSAAAKGVISDEHPNSYGSGLTGEGQIKEVMEKSDLILILGSRFAIRYPAAENTKKIQVEIDETELGKFHKDVLPVVGDAKISIRKLIDNLKQMGGTKLDSPASSVKKVREILDSGSEGLQPQHDIINSLRDGMPRETISVWDMTQMGYYSRYAFKTFNTSTYYDSGYSGNLGWAFPTAIGAKVAKPDTPVISVSGDGGFMYNVQELSTAVKYGINIIGVIFNDGYYGNVRRDLELDWGGDYETSFVNPDFAKMAETYGAKGISVNDPTKVNEAIEEAIDAKQPTLIDVNMVDTNEVPRPFAGRAPWTLPHDELLD
;
A
#
# COMPACT_ATOMS: atom_id res chain seq x y z
N MET A 1 9.04 -37.71 -5.86
CA MET A 1 8.42 -37.40 -7.15
C MET A 1 7.07 -38.12 -7.22
N SER A 2 6.07 -37.48 -7.80
CA SER A 2 4.75 -38.07 -8.05
C SER A 2 4.21 -37.57 -9.37
N LYS A 3 3.48 -38.42 -10.08
CA LYS A 3 2.83 -38.01 -11.33
C LYS A 3 1.65 -37.11 -11.03
N MET A 4 1.65 -35.88 -11.51
CA MET A 4 0.54 -34.93 -11.32
C MET A 4 0.43 -33.97 -12.49
N SER A 5 -0.76 -33.35 -12.64
CA SER A 5 -0.95 -32.30 -13.64
C SER A 5 -0.23 -31.02 -13.24
N GLY A 6 0.01 -30.12 -14.22
CA GLY A 6 0.58 -28.83 -13.91
C GLY A 6 -0.31 -27.98 -13.01
N GLY A 7 -1.64 -28.08 -13.16
CA GLY A 7 -2.58 -27.42 -12.24
C GLY A 7 -2.42 -27.92 -10.80
N ASP A 8 -2.33 -29.25 -10.61
CA ASP A 8 -2.08 -29.82 -9.27
C ASP A 8 -0.69 -29.45 -8.73
N ALA A 9 0.34 -29.41 -9.59
CA ALA A 9 1.68 -28.99 -9.20
C ALA A 9 1.70 -27.54 -8.73
N LEU A 10 1.00 -26.64 -9.41
CA LEU A 10 0.86 -25.25 -9.02
C LEU A 10 0.17 -25.10 -7.67
N ILE A 11 -1.03 -25.69 -7.53
CA ILE A 11 -1.83 -25.55 -6.30
C ILE A 11 -1.11 -26.17 -5.11
N SER A 12 -0.48 -27.34 -5.29
CA SER A 12 0.30 -27.96 -4.21
C SER A 12 1.55 -27.17 -3.83
N SER A 13 2.19 -26.50 -4.81
CA SER A 13 3.34 -25.63 -4.53
C SER A 13 2.91 -24.37 -3.77
N LEU A 14 1.78 -23.74 -4.16
CA LEU A 14 1.22 -22.58 -3.46
C LEU A 14 0.78 -22.92 -2.02
N GLU A 15 0.18 -24.10 -1.82
CA GLU A 15 -0.20 -24.58 -0.49
C GLU A 15 1.02 -24.74 0.42
N ARG A 16 2.13 -25.29 -0.09
CA ARG A 16 3.39 -25.38 0.67
C ARG A 16 4.00 -24.02 1.01
N GLU A 17 3.81 -23.03 0.18
CA GLU A 17 4.22 -21.65 0.45
C GLU A 17 3.28 -20.93 1.43
N GLY A 18 2.20 -21.58 1.88
CA GLY A 18 1.26 -21.04 2.86
C GLY A 18 0.17 -20.14 2.24
N VAL A 19 -0.14 -20.31 0.96
CA VAL A 19 -1.24 -19.58 0.31
C VAL A 19 -2.58 -20.17 0.75
N GLU A 20 -3.46 -19.33 1.26
CA GLU A 20 -4.80 -19.72 1.71
C GLU A 20 -5.91 -19.15 0.80
N VAL A 21 -5.62 -18.04 0.10
CA VAL A 21 -6.59 -17.32 -0.72
C VAL A 21 -5.96 -16.91 -2.06
N ILE A 22 -6.73 -17.10 -3.14
CA ILE A 22 -6.43 -16.59 -4.48
C ILE A 22 -7.59 -15.67 -4.89
N PHE A 23 -7.28 -14.45 -5.30
CA PHE A 23 -8.23 -13.53 -5.93
C PHE A 23 -8.11 -13.72 -7.44
N GLY A 24 -9.08 -14.38 -8.07
CA GLY A 24 -8.91 -14.78 -9.46
C GLY A 24 -10.17 -14.77 -10.28
N LEU A 25 -10.04 -14.47 -11.57
CA LEU A 25 -11.11 -14.57 -12.54
C LEU A 25 -10.91 -15.86 -13.38
N PRO A 26 -11.87 -16.80 -13.37
CA PRO A 26 -11.76 -18.01 -14.18
C PRO A 26 -11.94 -17.68 -15.67
N GLY A 27 -11.19 -18.36 -16.53
CA GLY A 27 -11.30 -18.26 -17.97
C GLY A 27 -10.64 -19.43 -18.70
N VAL A 28 -10.82 -19.48 -20.02
CA VAL A 28 -10.47 -20.64 -20.85
C VAL A 28 -9.04 -21.14 -20.66
N GLN A 29 -8.07 -20.24 -20.64
CA GLN A 29 -6.67 -20.61 -20.52
C GLN A 29 -6.26 -21.01 -19.10
N MET A 30 -7.17 -20.93 -18.11
CA MET A 30 -6.92 -21.25 -16.70
C MET A 30 -7.66 -22.50 -16.20
N TYR A 31 -8.39 -23.21 -17.06
CA TYR A 31 -9.25 -24.34 -16.64
C TYR A 31 -8.50 -25.44 -15.87
N GLY A 32 -7.27 -25.74 -16.24
CA GLY A 32 -6.47 -26.75 -15.52
C GLY A 32 -6.16 -26.35 -14.06
N VAL A 33 -5.91 -25.07 -13.81
CA VAL A 33 -5.71 -24.54 -12.44
C VAL A 33 -7.03 -24.44 -11.69
N VAL A 34 -8.11 -23.98 -12.34
CA VAL A 34 -9.45 -23.88 -11.73
C VAL A 34 -9.97 -25.27 -11.32
N ASP A 35 -9.73 -26.31 -12.12
CA ASP A 35 -10.09 -27.68 -11.76
C ASP A 35 -9.26 -28.21 -10.58
N ALA A 36 -7.95 -27.91 -10.54
CA ALA A 36 -7.11 -28.25 -9.40
C ALA A 36 -7.60 -27.55 -8.11
N LEU A 37 -7.96 -26.26 -8.18
CA LEU A 37 -8.56 -25.52 -7.06
C LEU A 37 -9.89 -26.13 -6.60
N ARG A 38 -10.75 -26.56 -7.53
CA ARG A 38 -12.02 -27.22 -7.22
C ARG A 38 -11.81 -28.50 -6.38
N ARG A 39 -10.74 -29.23 -6.65
CA ARG A 39 -10.37 -30.47 -5.91
C ARG A 39 -9.63 -30.17 -4.62
N ASN A 40 -8.89 -29.08 -4.53
CA ASN A 40 -8.20 -28.62 -3.32
C ASN A 40 -9.22 -28.01 -2.34
N LYS A 41 -9.05 -28.25 -1.05
CA LYS A 41 -9.95 -27.74 0.01
C LYS A 41 -9.28 -26.69 0.91
N ASN A 42 -7.99 -26.46 0.74
CA ASN A 42 -7.19 -25.63 1.62
C ASN A 42 -7.02 -24.19 1.07
N ILE A 43 -7.11 -24.02 -0.25
CA ILE A 43 -7.01 -22.71 -0.89
C ILE A 43 -8.39 -22.25 -1.36
N LYS A 44 -8.86 -21.12 -0.84
CA LYS A 44 -10.12 -20.48 -1.23
C LYS A 44 -9.90 -19.56 -2.43
N MET A 45 -10.74 -19.67 -3.44
CA MET A 45 -10.78 -18.71 -4.56
C MET A 45 -11.89 -17.69 -4.34
N ILE A 46 -11.56 -16.40 -4.36
CA ILE A 46 -12.50 -15.28 -4.37
C ILE A 46 -12.50 -14.70 -5.79
N VAL A 47 -13.69 -14.65 -6.39
CA VAL A 47 -13.89 -14.24 -7.80
C VAL A 47 -14.48 -12.85 -7.82
N PRO A 48 -13.70 -11.81 -8.18
CA PRO A 48 -14.19 -10.46 -8.40
C PRO A 48 -14.93 -10.34 -9.73
N ARG A 49 -15.39 -9.14 -10.07
CA ARG A 49 -16.14 -8.86 -11.30
C ARG A 49 -15.25 -8.31 -12.43
N HIS A 50 -14.05 -7.82 -12.07
CA HIS A 50 -13.09 -7.26 -13.01
C HIS A 50 -11.67 -7.65 -12.59
N GLU A 51 -10.78 -7.89 -13.57
CA GLU A 51 -9.42 -8.37 -13.30
C GLU A 51 -8.57 -7.37 -12.50
N GLN A 52 -8.76 -6.05 -12.66
CA GLN A 52 -8.05 -5.07 -11.85
C GLN A 52 -8.29 -5.28 -10.35
N ALA A 53 -9.50 -5.74 -9.97
CA ALA A 53 -9.81 -5.99 -8.58
C ALA A 53 -9.05 -7.22 -8.02
N THR A 54 -8.62 -8.17 -8.87
CA THR A 54 -7.83 -9.31 -8.41
C THR A 54 -6.51 -8.86 -7.76
N SER A 55 -5.79 -7.99 -8.43
CA SER A 55 -4.50 -7.46 -7.97
C SER A 55 -4.66 -6.43 -6.84
N TYR A 56 -5.71 -5.60 -6.85
CA TYR A 56 -6.01 -4.72 -5.72
C TYR A 56 -6.38 -5.50 -4.45
N MET A 57 -7.22 -6.54 -4.55
CA MET A 57 -7.56 -7.40 -3.42
C MET A 57 -6.33 -8.15 -2.90
N ALA A 58 -5.47 -8.66 -3.81
CA ALA A 58 -4.22 -9.31 -3.43
C ALA A 58 -3.27 -8.34 -2.70
N ASP A 59 -3.19 -7.07 -3.14
CA ASP A 59 -2.42 -6.02 -2.45
C ASP A 59 -2.97 -5.76 -1.03
N GLY A 60 -4.28 -5.57 -0.90
CA GLY A 60 -4.92 -5.37 0.40
C GLY A 60 -4.72 -6.54 1.35
N TYR A 61 -4.86 -7.76 0.85
CA TYR A 61 -4.59 -8.99 1.61
C TYR A 61 -3.13 -9.06 2.08
N ALA A 62 -2.17 -8.79 1.17
CA ALA A 62 -0.75 -8.81 1.50
C ALA A 62 -0.36 -7.79 2.57
N ARG A 63 -0.94 -6.58 2.51
CA ARG A 63 -0.68 -5.53 3.51
C ARG A 63 -1.27 -5.89 4.87
N ALA A 64 -2.50 -6.39 4.91
CA ALA A 64 -3.20 -6.69 6.16
C ALA A 64 -2.70 -7.97 6.83
N SER A 65 -2.41 -9.02 6.07
CA SER A 65 -1.83 -10.28 6.59
C SER A 65 -0.34 -10.18 6.89
N ARG A 66 0.37 -9.18 6.31
CA ARG A 66 1.84 -9.09 6.22
C ARG A 66 2.47 -10.26 5.45
N GLY A 67 1.64 -11.01 4.76
CA GLY A 67 2.00 -12.17 3.95
C GLY A 67 2.14 -11.85 2.47
N ILE A 68 1.72 -12.79 1.65
CA ILE A 68 1.73 -12.71 0.18
C ILE A 68 0.30 -12.79 -0.31
N GLY A 69 -0.11 -11.81 -1.13
CA GLY A 69 -1.38 -11.85 -1.84
C GLY A 69 -1.22 -12.51 -3.21
N VAL A 70 -2.19 -13.30 -3.61
CA VAL A 70 -2.13 -14.02 -4.89
C VAL A 70 -3.30 -13.59 -5.77
N ALA A 71 -2.99 -13.10 -6.97
CA ALA A 71 -3.95 -12.77 -8.02
C ALA A 71 -3.82 -13.75 -9.18
N MET A 72 -4.93 -14.05 -9.87
CA MET A 72 -4.95 -14.99 -11.00
C MET A 72 -5.88 -14.51 -12.10
N VAL A 73 -5.38 -14.47 -13.35
CA VAL A 73 -6.10 -13.95 -14.52
C VAL A 73 -5.79 -14.73 -15.80
N VAL A 74 -6.65 -14.61 -16.80
CA VAL A 74 -6.36 -15.07 -18.17
C VAL A 74 -5.28 -14.19 -18.82
N PRO A 75 -4.61 -14.66 -19.90
CA PRO A 75 -3.60 -13.88 -20.61
C PRO A 75 -4.18 -12.65 -21.32
N GLY A 76 -3.30 -11.84 -21.86
CA GLY A 76 -3.63 -10.68 -22.68
C GLY A 76 -4.49 -9.67 -21.92
N PRO A 77 -5.75 -9.43 -22.33
CA PRO A 77 -6.62 -8.43 -21.71
C PRO A 77 -6.82 -8.65 -20.20
N GLY A 78 -6.85 -9.90 -19.72
CA GLY A 78 -6.97 -10.17 -18.29
C GLY A 78 -5.77 -9.66 -17.49
N LEU A 79 -4.56 -9.93 -17.96
CA LEU A 79 -3.33 -9.42 -17.32
C LEU A 79 -3.22 -7.90 -17.46
N TYR A 80 -3.58 -7.33 -18.61
CA TYR A 80 -3.54 -5.87 -18.80
C TYR A 80 -4.51 -5.14 -17.89
N ASN A 81 -5.72 -5.66 -17.71
CA ASN A 81 -6.66 -5.12 -16.73
C ASN A 81 -6.11 -5.19 -15.30
N ALA A 82 -5.42 -6.27 -14.95
CA ALA A 82 -4.82 -6.43 -13.61
C ALA A 82 -3.58 -5.57 -13.39
N ALA A 83 -2.93 -5.05 -14.44
CA ALA A 83 -1.70 -4.26 -14.35
C ALA A 83 -1.86 -2.99 -13.51
N ALA A 84 -3.05 -2.37 -13.49
CA ALA A 84 -3.34 -1.21 -12.66
C ALA A 84 -3.13 -1.49 -11.16
N GLY A 85 -3.63 -2.63 -10.66
CA GLY A 85 -3.40 -3.01 -9.27
C GLY A 85 -1.97 -3.44 -8.99
N LEU A 86 -1.30 -4.07 -9.96
CA LEU A 86 0.13 -4.39 -9.84
C LEU A 86 0.99 -3.12 -9.74
N SER A 87 0.64 -2.04 -10.46
CA SER A 87 1.34 -0.76 -10.36
C SER A 87 1.22 -0.15 -8.95
N THR A 88 0.05 -0.27 -8.32
CA THR A 88 -0.17 0.15 -6.94
C THR A 88 0.63 -0.71 -5.96
N ALA A 89 0.59 -2.02 -6.11
CA ALA A 89 1.38 -2.94 -5.28
C ALA A 89 2.90 -2.71 -5.44
N TYR A 90 3.36 -2.37 -6.66
CA TYR A 90 4.74 -2.01 -6.94
C TYR A 90 5.15 -0.71 -6.23
N SER A 91 4.31 0.33 -6.30
CA SER A 91 4.55 1.61 -5.64
C SER A 91 4.58 1.51 -4.11
N SER A 92 3.77 0.61 -3.57
CA SER A 92 3.60 0.38 -2.13
C SER A 92 4.55 -0.68 -1.55
N ASN A 93 5.44 -1.23 -2.36
CA ASN A 93 6.34 -2.33 -1.98
C ASN A 93 5.55 -3.51 -1.37
N SER A 94 4.51 -3.98 -2.05
CA SER A 94 3.64 -5.04 -1.60
C SER A 94 4.02 -6.39 -2.24
N ARG A 95 3.88 -7.48 -1.47
CA ARG A 95 4.21 -8.83 -1.89
C ARG A 95 3.01 -9.45 -2.62
N VAL A 96 2.90 -9.22 -3.92
CA VAL A 96 1.82 -9.78 -4.75
C VAL A 96 2.39 -10.75 -5.78
N LEU A 97 1.87 -11.98 -5.78
CA LEU A 97 2.08 -12.93 -6.87
C LEU A 97 0.94 -12.80 -7.87
N MET A 98 1.26 -12.46 -9.10
CA MET A 98 0.36 -12.58 -10.24
C MET A 98 0.58 -13.93 -10.94
N ILE A 99 -0.49 -14.70 -11.10
CA ILE A 99 -0.51 -15.91 -11.90
C ILE A 99 -1.32 -15.62 -13.16
N ALA A 100 -0.65 -15.64 -14.30
CA ALA A 100 -1.31 -15.41 -15.58
C ALA A 100 -1.41 -16.70 -16.42
N GLY A 101 -2.48 -16.82 -17.17
CA GLY A 101 -2.50 -17.77 -18.27
C GLY A 101 -1.58 -17.31 -19.41
N GLN A 102 -1.38 -18.19 -20.38
CA GLN A 102 -0.75 -17.87 -21.66
C GLN A 102 -1.56 -18.51 -22.80
N ILE A 103 -1.33 -18.10 -24.03
CA ILE A 103 -1.85 -18.76 -25.23
C ILE A 103 -1.20 -20.14 -25.42
N PRO A 104 -1.74 -21.02 -26.30
CA PRO A 104 -1.13 -22.32 -26.54
C PRO A 104 0.37 -22.24 -26.82
N ARG A 105 1.12 -23.11 -26.17
CA ARG A 105 2.61 -23.15 -26.19
C ARG A 105 3.19 -23.04 -27.61
N ALA A 106 2.57 -23.73 -28.56
CA ALA A 106 3.06 -23.78 -29.95
C ALA A 106 2.87 -22.45 -30.71
N THR A 107 2.07 -21.53 -30.21
CA THR A 107 1.71 -20.26 -30.89
C THR A 107 2.38 -19.03 -30.27
N ILE A 108 3.00 -19.16 -29.11
CA ILE A 108 3.65 -18.05 -28.41
C ILE A 108 4.68 -17.37 -29.33
N GLY A 109 4.54 -16.05 -29.50
CA GLY A 109 5.44 -15.21 -30.31
C GLY A 109 5.29 -15.37 -31.83
N LYS A 110 4.20 -15.98 -32.31
CA LYS A 110 3.98 -16.21 -33.75
C LYS A 110 2.95 -15.28 -34.39
N ASP A 111 2.24 -14.47 -33.61
CA ASP A 111 1.23 -13.51 -34.07
C ASP A 111 0.18 -14.17 -34.99
N MET A 112 -0.44 -15.22 -34.47
CA MET A 112 -1.41 -16.04 -35.23
C MET A 112 -2.86 -15.59 -35.05
N GLY A 113 -3.14 -14.55 -34.27
CA GLY A 113 -4.48 -14.07 -33.96
C GLY A 113 -5.25 -15.01 -33.02
N GLY A 114 -4.55 -15.71 -32.13
CA GLY A 114 -5.16 -16.56 -31.13
C GLY A 114 -5.92 -15.77 -30.05
N LEU A 115 -6.92 -16.42 -29.41
CA LEU A 115 -7.67 -15.79 -28.32
C LEU A 115 -6.72 -15.33 -27.20
N HIS A 116 -6.78 -14.04 -26.85
CA HIS A 116 -5.96 -13.38 -25.83
C HIS A 116 -4.47 -13.31 -26.17
N GLU A 117 -4.10 -13.53 -27.42
CA GLU A 117 -2.71 -13.40 -27.87
C GLU A 117 -2.24 -11.94 -27.76
N VAL A 118 -1.06 -11.76 -27.21
CA VAL A 118 -0.30 -10.50 -27.21
C VAL A 118 1.15 -10.83 -27.54
N ASN A 119 1.88 -9.86 -28.07
CA ASN A 119 3.21 -10.07 -28.63
C ASN A 119 4.19 -10.66 -27.63
N ASP A 120 4.35 -9.99 -26.48
CA ASP A 120 5.18 -10.46 -25.38
C ASP A 120 4.59 -10.04 -24.03
N GLN A 121 3.94 -10.99 -23.37
CA GLN A 121 3.24 -10.75 -22.11
C GLN A 121 4.21 -10.43 -20.97
N LEU A 122 5.35 -11.14 -20.89
CA LEU A 122 6.36 -10.91 -19.86
C LEU A 122 6.98 -9.51 -19.96
N GLU A 123 7.35 -9.08 -21.17
CA GLU A 123 7.91 -7.74 -21.37
C GLU A 123 6.89 -6.65 -21.04
N THR A 124 5.61 -6.87 -21.33
CA THR A 124 4.54 -5.89 -21.04
C THR A 124 4.34 -5.68 -19.54
N ILE A 125 4.45 -6.72 -18.71
CA ILE A 125 4.22 -6.61 -17.26
C ILE A 125 5.49 -6.27 -16.47
N LYS A 126 6.64 -6.32 -17.08
CA LYS A 126 7.94 -6.06 -16.49
C LYS A 126 8.06 -4.72 -15.75
N PRO A 127 7.50 -3.59 -16.25
CA PRO A 127 7.59 -2.30 -15.56
C PRO A 127 6.92 -2.27 -14.17
N VAL A 128 5.97 -3.15 -13.91
CA VAL A 128 5.20 -3.21 -12.64
C VAL A 128 5.43 -4.49 -11.84
N THR A 129 6.47 -5.26 -12.20
CA THR A 129 6.89 -6.47 -11.49
C THR A 129 8.42 -6.50 -11.35
N LYS A 130 8.94 -7.12 -10.31
CA LYS A 130 10.41 -7.24 -10.14
C LYS A 130 10.99 -8.55 -10.69
N PHE A 131 10.11 -9.48 -10.99
CA PHE A 131 10.48 -10.79 -11.54
C PHE A 131 9.31 -11.35 -12.34
N GLN A 132 9.60 -11.99 -13.48
CA GLN A 132 8.60 -12.63 -14.34
C GLN A 132 9.17 -13.96 -14.84
N LYS A 133 8.32 -14.99 -14.96
CA LYS A 133 8.76 -16.28 -15.47
C LYS A 133 7.67 -17.05 -16.20
N ARG A 134 7.97 -17.55 -17.40
CA ARG A 134 7.12 -18.47 -18.15
C ARG A 134 7.49 -19.91 -17.81
N LEU A 135 6.47 -20.71 -17.45
CA LEU A 135 6.59 -22.12 -17.09
C LEU A 135 5.94 -22.96 -18.18
N LEU A 136 6.72 -23.71 -18.91
CA LEU A 136 6.28 -24.44 -20.12
C LEU A 136 5.97 -25.91 -19.85
N ARG A 137 6.43 -26.47 -18.73
CA ARG A 137 6.26 -27.89 -18.39
C ARG A 137 5.82 -28.07 -16.93
N PRO A 138 5.01 -29.10 -16.62
CA PRO A 138 4.57 -29.36 -15.25
C PRO A 138 5.72 -29.50 -14.21
N HIS A 139 6.82 -30.14 -14.58
CA HIS A 139 7.97 -30.35 -13.69
C HIS A 139 8.73 -29.04 -13.36
N GLU A 140 8.57 -27.97 -14.16
CA GLU A 140 9.20 -26.67 -13.91
C GLU A 140 8.44 -25.86 -12.84
N ILE A 141 7.16 -26.18 -12.60
CA ILE A 141 6.27 -25.37 -11.79
C ILE A 141 6.76 -25.22 -10.34
N PRO A 142 7.15 -26.29 -9.60
CA PRO A 142 7.60 -26.11 -8.22
C PRO A 142 8.84 -25.23 -8.10
N ALA A 143 9.78 -25.34 -9.04
CA ALA A 143 10.98 -24.49 -9.06
C ALA A 143 10.63 -23.04 -9.39
N GLY A 144 9.73 -22.81 -10.37
CA GLY A 144 9.26 -21.47 -10.71
C GLY A 144 8.49 -20.78 -9.59
N VAL A 145 7.62 -21.51 -8.89
CA VAL A 145 6.90 -21.00 -7.71
C VAL A 145 7.90 -20.67 -6.59
N SER A 146 8.82 -21.59 -6.27
CA SER A 146 9.83 -21.34 -5.22
C SER A 146 10.69 -20.11 -5.54
N GLU A 147 11.09 -19.91 -6.80
CA GLU A 147 11.85 -18.75 -7.24
C GLU A 147 11.03 -17.46 -7.12
N ALA A 148 9.76 -17.46 -7.54
CA ALA A 148 8.85 -16.34 -7.38
C ALA A 148 8.68 -15.95 -5.89
N PHE A 149 8.51 -16.93 -5.00
CA PHE A 149 8.41 -16.70 -3.56
C PHE A 149 9.71 -16.22 -2.93
N LYS A 150 10.88 -16.68 -3.42
CA LYS A 150 12.18 -16.11 -3.00
C LYS A 150 12.26 -14.63 -3.34
N HIS A 151 11.83 -14.23 -4.54
CA HIS A 151 11.78 -12.82 -4.93
C HIS A 151 10.78 -12.01 -4.09
N LEU A 152 9.63 -12.58 -3.72
CA LEU A 152 8.64 -11.90 -2.87
C LEU A 152 9.14 -11.70 -1.43
N LYS A 153 9.82 -12.71 -0.88
CA LYS A 153 10.27 -12.73 0.52
C LYS A 153 11.56 -11.92 0.73
N ASN A 154 12.46 -11.91 -0.26
CA ASN A 154 13.83 -11.38 -0.10
C ASN A 154 14.05 -10.06 -0.85
N GLY A 155 14.91 -9.20 -0.28
CA GLY A 155 15.17 -7.86 -0.78
C GLY A 155 13.94 -6.96 -0.70
N ARG A 156 13.91 -5.91 -1.52
CA ARG A 156 12.77 -4.98 -1.56
C ARG A 156 11.51 -5.69 -2.05
N PRO A 157 10.41 -5.71 -1.27
CA PRO A 157 9.16 -6.33 -1.69
C PRO A 157 8.57 -5.59 -2.90
N ARG A 158 8.12 -6.36 -3.90
CA ARG A 158 7.40 -5.87 -5.09
C ARG A 158 6.66 -7.04 -5.72
N PRO A 159 5.67 -6.79 -6.59
CA PRO A 159 4.98 -7.85 -7.31
C PRO A 159 5.92 -8.71 -8.16
N VAL A 160 5.55 -9.95 -8.32
CA VAL A 160 6.15 -10.89 -9.28
C VAL A 160 5.07 -11.55 -10.12
N GLU A 161 5.43 -12.06 -11.27
CA GLU A 161 4.50 -12.74 -12.17
C GLU A 161 5.05 -14.10 -12.60
N ILE A 162 4.15 -15.10 -12.68
CA ILE A 162 4.40 -16.36 -13.34
C ILE A 162 3.29 -16.64 -14.35
N GLU A 163 3.65 -17.11 -15.54
CA GLU A 163 2.66 -17.44 -16.57
C GLU A 163 2.83 -18.86 -17.10
N MET A 164 1.74 -19.45 -17.54
CA MET A 164 1.80 -20.80 -18.11
C MET A 164 0.73 -21.05 -19.18
N PRO A 165 1.10 -21.76 -20.28
CA PRO A 165 0.16 -22.18 -21.30
C PRO A 165 -0.87 -23.19 -20.79
N PRO A 166 -2.05 -23.31 -21.44
CA PRO A 166 -3.08 -24.26 -21.07
C PRO A 166 -2.58 -25.72 -21.04
N GLU A 167 -1.72 -26.10 -21.99
CA GLU A 167 -1.15 -27.44 -22.05
C GLU A 167 -0.32 -27.76 -20.80
N THR A 168 0.48 -26.81 -20.33
CA THR A 168 1.27 -26.98 -19.10
C THR A 168 0.38 -27.29 -17.91
N MET A 169 -0.82 -26.70 -17.83
CA MET A 169 -1.73 -26.90 -16.71
C MET A 169 -2.40 -28.29 -16.71
N VAL A 170 -2.60 -28.92 -17.88
CA VAL A 170 -3.31 -30.19 -18.02
C VAL A 170 -2.41 -31.39 -18.27
N GLU A 171 -1.22 -31.19 -18.85
CA GLU A 171 -0.23 -32.27 -19.01
C GLU A 171 0.19 -32.81 -17.64
N SER A 172 0.50 -34.12 -17.60
CA SER A 172 0.93 -34.80 -16.37
C SER A 172 2.36 -35.33 -16.54
N GLU A 173 3.23 -34.96 -15.60
CA GLU A 173 4.64 -35.37 -15.54
C GLU A 173 5.01 -35.84 -14.13
N GLU A 174 6.19 -36.42 -13.98
CA GLU A 174 6.79 -36.65 -12.66
C GLU A 174 7.27 -35.31 -12.09
N VAL A 175 6.65 -34.89 -11.00
CA VAL A 175 6.90 -33.61 -10.35
C VAL A 175 7.48 -33.81 -8.95
N GLN A 176 8.49 -33.01 -8.62
CA GLN A 176 9.06 -32.93 -7.28
C GLN A 176 8.66 -31.61 -6.63
N LEU A 177 7.75 -31.65 -5.68
CA LEU A 177 7.39 -30.47 -4.89
C LEU A 177 8.56 -30.06 -3.98
N LEU A 178 8.77 -28.74 -3.84
CA LEU A 178 9.83 -28.16 -3.01
C LEU A 178 9.28 -27.69 -1.66
N GLU A 179 10.17 -27.51 -0.70
CA GLU A 179 9.86 -26.84 0.57
C GLU A 179 9.66 -25.33 0.35
N ALA A 180 8.94 -24.69 1.28
CA ALA A 180 8.67 -23.25 1.21
C ALA A 180 9.96 -22.42 1.16
N ALA A 181 9.96 -21.37 0.35
CA ALA A 181 11.06 -20.43 0.29
C ALA A 181 11.27 -19.71 1.65
N THR A 182 12.52 -19.52 2.02
CA THR A 182 12.90 -18.87 3.28
C THR A 182 13.07 -17.36 3.11
N LEU A 183 12.82 -16.61 4.20
CA LEU A 183 13.16 -15.20 4.31
C LEU A 183 14.62 -15.08 4.78
N GLU A 184 15.45 -14.43 3.97
CA GLU A 184 16.84 -14.14 4.29
C GLU A 184 16.98 -12.65 4.63
N ARG A 185 17.28 -12.33 5.89
CA ARG A 185 17.47 -10.94 6.31
C ARG A 185 18.90 -10.48 6.04
N VAL A 186 19.05 -9.33 5.42
CA VAL A 186 20.36 -8.73 5.09
C VAL A 186 20.97 -8.12 6.35
N ASN A 187 22.13 -8.61 6.77
CA ASN A 187 22.89 -8.02 7.88
C ASN A 187 23.66 -6.79 7.42
N PRO A 188 23.55 -5.64 8.10
CA PRO A 188 24.39 -4.49 7.83
C PRO A 188 25.84 -4.75 8.27
N LYS A 189 26.79 -4.09 7.60
CA LYS A 189 28.20 -4.11 8.00
C LYS A 189 28.38 -3.41 9.34
N ASP A 190 29.18 -4.01 10.23
CA ASP A 190 29.40 -3.48 11.58
C ASP A 190 30.12 -2.11 11.56
N GLU A 191 30.99 -1.89 10.57
CA GLU A 191 31.68 -0.60 10.37
C GLU A 191 30.67 0.52 10.06
N ALA A 192 29.67 0.26 9.18
CA ALA A 192 28.64 1.23 8.86
C ALA A 192 27.75 1.55 10.06
N ILE A 193 27.40 0.55 10.86
CA ILE A 193 26.67 0.74 12.12
C ILE A 193 27.49 1.58 13.12
N SER A 194 28.77 1.27 13.28
CA SER A 194 29.65 2.01 14.19
C SER A 194 29.83 3.47 13.79
N GLU A 195 29.91 3.75 12.49
CA GLU A 195 29.97 5.10 11.95
C GLU A 195 28.65 5.85 12.14
N ALA A 196 27.51 5.18 11.87
CA ALA A 196 26.19 5.72 12.13
C ALA A 196 26.00 6.13 13.60
N VAL A 197 26.41 5.28 14.55
CA VAL A 197 26.32 5.56 15.98
C VAL A 197 27.16 6.78 16.36
N LYS A 198 28.38 6.93 15.82
CA LYS A 198 29.21 8.12 16.06
C LYS A 198 28.54 9.41 15.59
N LEU A 199 27.88 9.36 14.40
CA LEU A 199 27.12 10.51 13.91
C LEU A 199 25.92 10.82 14.82
N ILE A 200 25.17 9.81 15.25
CA ILE A 200 24.04 9.99 16.18
C ILE A 200 24.51 10.63 17.51
N LEU A 201 25.60 10.14 18.09
CA LEU A 201 26.13 10.67 19.34
C LEU A 201 26.68 12.10 19.23
N SER A 202 27.09 12.54 18.05
CA SER A 202 27.59 13.90 17.79
C SER A 202 26.48 14.90 17.46
N ALA A 203 25.28 14.42 17.11
CA ALA A 203 24.17 15.26 16.71
C ALA A 203 23.52 15.96 17.91
N LYS A 204 23.06 17.20 17.71
CA LYS A 204 22.37 18.01 18.72
C LYS A 204 20.84 17.96 18.54
N ASN A 205 20.39 17.92 17.30
CA ASN A 205 18.98 17.89 16.92
C ASN A 205 18.71 16.79 15.88
N PRO A 206 19.00 15.51 16.18
CA PRO A 206 18.73 14.43 15.26
C PRO A 206 17.24 14.16 15.16
N ILE A 207 16.80 13.64 13.99
CA ILE A 207 15.42 13.17 13.77
C ILE A 207 15.44 11.82 13.07
N ILE A 208 14.48 10.96 13.40
CA ILE A 208 14.22 9.72 12.68
C ILE A 208 13.14 9.98 11.64
N TYR A 209 13.39 9.55 10.39
CA TYR A 209 12.38 9.46 9.35
C TYR A 209 12.08 7.98 9.07
N ALA A 210 10.92 7.50 9.52
CA ALA A 210 10.53 6.11 9.38
C ALA A 210 9.66 5.89 8.12
N GLY A 211 10.08 4.95 7.28
CA GLY A 211 9.37 4.51 6.09
C GLY A 211 8.75 3.12 6.22
N THR A 212 8.10 2.67 5.15
CA THR A 212 7.42 1.35 5.09
C THR A 212 8.37 0.16 5.26
N GLY A 213 9.68 0.33 5.06
CA GLY A 213 10.67 -0.71 5.31
C GLY A 213 10.69 -1.17 6.77
N VAL A 214 10.38 -0.28 7.73
CA VAL A 214 10.24 -0.64 9.14
C VAL A 214 9.06 -1.62 9.33
N ILE A 215 7.91 -1.33 8.69
CA ILE A 215 6.74 -2.23 8.72
C ILE A 215 7.05 -3.56 8.01
N ARG A 216 7.72 -3.52 6.86
CA ARG A 216 8.02 -4.72 6.05
C ARG A 216 9.04 -5.64 6.69
N SER A 217 9.90 -5.11 7.56
CA SER A 217 10.86 -5.89 8.36
C SER A 217 10.34 -6.23 9.76
N GLU A 218 9.11 -5.80 10.11
CA GLU A 218 8.50 -6.02 11.44
C GLU A 218 9.39 -5.45 12.56
N ALA A 219 9.83 -4.21 12.40
CA ALA A 219 10.79 -3.52 13.27
C ALA A 219 10.15 -2.42 14.13
N GLU A 220 8.83 -2.48 14.35
CA GLU A 220 8.09 -1.47 15.11
C GLU A 220 8.56 -1.38 16.56
N ASP A 221 8.78 -2.52 17.20
CA ASP A 221 9.26 -2.59 18.58
C ASP A 221 10.68 -2.05 18.70
N GLU A 222 11.56 -2.36 17.73
CA GLU A 222 12.90 -1.83 17.67
C GLU A 222 12.90 -0.31 17.43
N LEU A 223 12.01 0.20 16.55
CA LEU A 223 11.86 1.64 16.35
C LEU A 223 11.44 2.34 17.65
N LYS A 224 10.45 1.77 18.34
CA LYS A 224 9.96 2.29 19.61
C LYS A 224 11.07 2.30 20.66
N GLU A 225 11.80 1.19 20.82
CA GLU A 225 12.94 1.12 21.76
C GLU A 225 14.03 2.13 21.40
N LEU A 226 14.35 2.28 20.11
CA LEU A 226 15.37 3.24 19.67
C LEU A 226 14.99 4.67 20.07
N THR A 227 13.76 5.11 19.75
CA THR A 227 13.32 6.48 20.05
C THR A 227 13.17 6.73 21.56
N GLU A 228 12.68 5.76 22.33
CA GLU A 228 12.57 5.87 23.78
C GLU A 228 13.94 5.92 24.47
N TYR A 229 14.89 5.11 24.03
CA TYR A 229 16.24 5.06 24.60
C TYR A 229 17.07 6.29 24.24
N SER A 230 16.98 6.76 22.99
CA SER A 230 17.79 7.85 22.48
C SER A 230 17.18 9.24 22.64
N ASN A 231 15.90 9.36 22.95
CA ASN A 231 15.12 10.59 22.89
C ASN A 231 15.11 11.26 21.50
N ILE A 232 15.41 10.52 20.44
CA ILE A 232 15.33 11.04 19.07
C ILE A 232 13.87 10.97 18.62
N PRO A 233 13.24 12.09 18.23
CA PRO A 233 11.86 12.10 17.78
C PRO A 233 11.72 11.46 16.39
N VAL A 234 10.50 11.00 16.11
CA VAL A 234 10.15 10.31 14.86
C VAL A 234 9.16 11.10 14.03
N VAL A 235 9.44 11.20 12.74
CA VAL A 235 8.49 11.57 11.68
C VAL A 235 8.30 10.35 10.79
N THR A 236 7.07 10.07 10.34
CA THR A 236 6.80 8.95 9.44
C THR A 236 6.48 9.44 8.04
N SER A 237 6.77 8.61 7.03
CA SER A 237 6.14 8.81 5.72
C SER A 237 4.63 8.56 5.82
N ALA A 238 3.83 9.13 4.92
CA ALA A 238 2.39 8.90 4.90
C ALA A 238 2.05 7.40 4.85
N ALA A 239 2.74 6.63 3.99
CA ALA A 239 2.53 5.18 3.88
C ALA A 239 3.01 4.36 5.10
N ALA A 240 3.75 4.97 6.02
CA ALA A 240 4.22 4.34 7.26
C ALA A 240 3.47 4.84 8.51
N LYS A 241 2.36 5.56 8.34
CA LYS A 241 1.52 5.99 9.48
C LYS A 241 1.19 4.80 10.38
N GLY A 242 1.29 5.03 11.69
CA GLY A 242 1.03 4.01 12.70
C GLY A 242 2.21 3.08 13.01
N VAL A 243 3.35 3.18 12.28
CA VAL A 243 4.57 2.42 12.62
C VAL A 243 5.08 2.74 14.03
N ILE A 244 4.79 3.94 14.49
CA ILE A 244 4.74 4.39 15.87
C ILE A 244 3.43 5.13 16.05
N SER A 245 2.77 4.93 17.19
CA SER A 245 1.48 5.58 17.46
C SER A 245 1.59 7.11 17.37
N ASP A 246 0.58 7.74 16.76
CA ASP A 246 0.49 9.20 16.78
C ASP A 246 0.33 9.77 18.21
N GLU A 247 0.01 8.99 19.23
CA GLU A 247 -0.03 9.39 20.64
C GLU A 247 1.33 9.21 21.36
N HIS A 248 2.32 8.61 20.70
CA HIS A 248 3.62 8.38 21.34
C HIS A 248 4.33 9.72 21.60
N PRO A 249 4.90 9.97 22.81
CA PRO A 249 5.47 11.27 23.19
C PRO A 249 6.65 11.71 22.31
N ASN A 250 7.27 10.80 21.57
CA ASN A 250 8.38 11.11 20.67
C ASN A 250 7.96 11.10 19.19
N SER A 251 6.66 10.96 18.86
CA SER A 251 6.18 10.94 17.47
C SER A 251 5.59 12.28 17.06
N TYR A 252 6.13 12.90 16.05
CA TYR A 252 5.50 14.05 15.37
C TYR A 252 4.35 13.66 14.43
N GLY A 253 4.14 12.35 14.19
CA GLY A 253 3.19 11.85 13.20
C GLY A 253 3.77 11.84 11.79
N SER A 254 2.89 11.86 10.79
CA SER A 254 3.31 11.96 9.39
C SER A 254 3.20 13.40 8.91
N GLY A 255 4.21 13.87 8.21
CA GLY A 255 4.19 15.12 7.49
C GLY A 255 4.45 14.88 6.02
N LEU A 256 3.68 15.51 5.14
CA LEU A 256 4.19 15.79 3.82
C LEU A 256 5.24 16.89 4.00
N THR A 257 6.25 16.63 3.51
CA THR A 257 7.58 17.08 3.43
C THR A 257 7.78 18.49 2.86
N GLY A 258 6.80 19.26 2.66
CA GLY A 258 6.95 20.56 2.04
C GLY A 258 6.43 21.75 2.83
N GLU A 259 5.53 21.53 3.79
CA GLU A 259 4.83 22.65 4.44
C GLU A 259 4.45 22.33 5.90
N GLY A 260 4.23 23.37 6.70
CA GLY A 260 3.78 23.28 8.08
C GLY A 260 4.85 22.97 9.13
N GLN A 261 4.42 22.64 10.32
CA GLN A 261 5.27 22.50 11.53
C GLN A 261 6.29 21.36 11.42
N ILE A 262 5.97 20.28 10.68
CA ILE A 262 6.90 19.16 10.49
C ILE A 262 8.07 19.58 9.60
N LYS A 263 7.81 20.44 8.58
CA LYS A 263 8.87 21.06 7.80
C LYS A 263 9.84 21.83 8.69
N GLU A 264 9.33 22.68 9.59
CA GLU A 264 10.18 23.44 10.51
C GLU A 264 11.02 22.54 11.41
N VAL A 265 10.45 21.44 11.91
CA VAL A 265 11.19 20.46 12.73
C VAL A 265 12.30 19.81 11.93
N MET A 266 12.03 19.42 10.69
CA MET A 266 13.02 18.81 9.80
C MET A 266 14.13 19.81 9.41
N GLU A 267 13.78 21.08 9.16
CA GLU A 267 14.74 22.14 8.83
C GLU A 267 15.71 22.48 9.97
N LYS A 268 15.27 22.29 11.21
CA LYS A 268 16.11 22.51 12.40
C LYS A 268 16.99 21.30 12.76
N SER A 269 16.83 20.16 12.07
CA SER A 269 17.60 18.97 12.35
C SER A 269 19.01 19.05 11.76
N ASP A 270 20.01 18.57 12.50
CA ASP A 270 21.42 18.46 12.08
C ASP A 270 21.80 17.04 11.63
N LEU A 271 20.91 16.07 11.85
CA LEU A 271 21.02 14.69 11.39
C LEU A 271 19.64 14.08 11.14
N ILE A 272 19.47 13.44 9.98
CA ILE A 272 18.27 12.66 9.65
C ILE A 272 18.65 11.19 9.59
N LEU A 273 18.09 10.38 10.49
CA LEU A 273 18.21 8.92 10.46
C LEU A 273 17.01 8.34 9.66
N ILE A 274 17.26 7.95 8.44
CA ILE A 274 16.26 7.43 7.49
C ILE A 274 16.20 5.91 7.65
N LEU A 275 15.06 5.37 8.08
CA LEU A 275 14.87 3.95 8.35
C LEU A 275 13.86 3.36 7.36
N GLY A 276 14.32 2.49 6.45
CA GLY A 276 13.47 1.78 5.49
C GLY A 276 12.67 2.70 4.58
N SER A 277 13.31 3.75 4.07
CA SER A 277 12.71 4.72 3.15
C SER A 277 13.72 5.16 2.08
N ARG A 278 13.22 5.36 0.86
CA ARG A 278 14.00 6.00 -0.22
C ARG A 278 14.27 7.48 0.07
N PHE A 279 13.48 8.08 0.96
CA PHE A 279 13.50 9.50 1.26
C PHE A 279 13.50 10.37 -0.02
N ALA A 280 12.65 9.98 -0.99
CA ALA A 280 12.51 10.63 -2.28
C ALA A 280 11.74 11.95 -2.16
N ILE A 281 12.18 12.81 -1.28
CA ILE A 281 11.51 14.03 -0.90
C ILE A 281 12.49 15.17 -1.08
N ARG A 282 12.07 16.22 -1.76
CA ARG A 282 12.82 17.45 -1.85
C ARG A 282 12.53 18.31 -0.63
N TYR A 283 13.50 18.35 0.28
CA TYR A 283 13.59 19.37 1.31
C TYR A 283 14.78 20.28 0.99
N PRO A 284 14.58 21.56 0.68
CA PRO A 284 15.70 22.47 0.50
C PRO A 284 16.63 22.50 1.72
N ALA A 285 16.07 22.40 2.93
CA ALA A 285 16.85 22.33 4.16
C ALA A 285 17.57 21.00 4.36
N ALA A 286 17.08 19.89 3.79
CA ALA A 286 17.74 18.59 3.91
C ALA A 286 18.99 18.45 3.03
N GLU A 287 19.26 19.37 2.10
CA GLU A 287 20.44 19.30 1.25
C GLU A 287 21.74 19.37 2.06
N ASN A 288 21.79 20.20 3.09
CA ASN A 288 22.97 20.41 3.93
C ASN A 288 22.96 19.61 5.23
N THR A 289 21.89 18.88 5.54
CA THR A 289 21.78 18.05 6.75
C THR A 289 22.44 16.69 6.51
N LYS A 290 23.26 16.22 7.45
CA LYS A 290 23.83 14.87 7.41
C LYS A 290 22.71 13.83 7.45
N LYS A 291 22.89 12.74 6.71
CA LYS A 291 21.92 11.66 6.63
C LYS A 291 22.56 10.31 6.88
N ILE A 292 21.85 9.45 7.58
CA ILE A 292 22.13 8.00 7.66
C ILE A 292 20.94 7.34 7.01
N GLN A 293 21.16 6.52 5.98
CA GLN A 293 20.08 5.82 5.30
C GLN A 293 20.23 4.30 5.44
N VAL A 294 19.28 3.69 6.16
CA VAL A 294 19.13 2.25 6.30
C VAL A 294 18.15 1.78 5.24
N GLU A 295 18.63 1.01 4.28
CA GLU A 295 17.82 0.49 3.17
C GLU A 295 18.29 -0.92 2.76
N ILE A 296 17.36 -1.78 2.39
CA ILE A 296 17.63 -3.14 1.97
C ILE A 296 18.08 -3.21 0.49
N ASP A 297 17.71 -2.23 -0.30
CA ASP A 297 18.02 -2.10 -1.73
C ASP A 297 19.15 -1.08 -1.92
N GLU A 298 20.35 -1.61 -2.20
CA GLU A 298 21.56 -0.80 -2.37
C GLU A 298 21.42 0.27 -3.45
N THR A 299 20.58 0.03 -4.48
CA THR A 299 20.38 0.98 -5.59
C THR A 299 19.59 2.23 -5.21
N GLU A 300 18.94 2.24 -4.06
CA GLU A 300 18.17 3.38 -3.54
C GLU A 300 18.98 4.25 -2.55
N LEU A 301 20.16 3.78 -2.12
CA LEU A 301 21.00 4.52 -1.18
C LEU A 301 21.65 5.73 -1.84
N GLY A 302 21.47 6.90 -1.24
CA GLY A 302 22.04 8.15 -1.75
C GLY A 302 21.49 8.64 -3.09
N LYS A 303 20.43 8.03 -3.62
CA LYS A 303 19.89 8.30 -4.95
C LYS A 303 19.31 9.71 -5.09
N PHE A 304 18.71 10.23 -4.03
CA PHE A 304 18.00 11.51 -4.03
C PHE A 304 18.72 12.62 -3.27
N HIS A 305 19.71 12.28 -2.47
CA HIS A 305 20.41 13.22 -1.58
C HIS A 305 21.92 12.96 -1.56
N LYS A 306 22.67 14.06 -1.44
CA LYS A 306 24.13 14.04 -1.17
C LYS A 306 24.39 13.84 0.34
N ASP A 307 25.62 13.54 0.71
CA ASP A 307 26.09 13.41 2.10
C ASP A 307 25.29 12.37 2.92
N VAL A 308 25.05 11.21 2.31
CA VAL A 308 24.36 10.07 2.92
C VAL A 308 25.38 9.02 3.36
N LEU A 309 25.39 8.67 4.66
CA LEU A 309 26.03 7.45 5.13
C LEU A 309 25.12 6.25 4.80
N PRO A 310 25.54 5.37 3.86
CA PRO A 310 24.72 4.23 3.48
C PRO A 310 24.85 3.08 4.49
N VAL A 311 23.73 2.50 4.89
CA VAL A 311 23.64 1.28 5.70
C VAL A 311 22.77 0.27 4.95
N VAL A 312 23.42 -0.62 4.16
CA VAL A 312 22.73 -1.69 3.47
C VAL A 312 22.30 -2.75 4.48
N GLY A 313 21.01 -2.94 4.71
CA GLY A 313 20.54 -3.92 5.67
C GLY A 313 19.03 -3.95 5.87
N ASP A 314 18.57 -5.05 6.45
CA ASP A 314 17.21 -5.19 6.97
C ASP A 314 17.00 -4.19 8.12
N ALA A 315 15.87 -3.47 8.12
CA ALA A 315 15.64 -2.41 9.11
C ALA A 315 15.62 -2.95 10.54
N LYS A 316 15.03 -4.14 10.79
CA LYS A 316 14.98 -4.72 12.13
C LYS A 316 16.38 -5.01 12.68
N ILE A 317 17.22 -5.68 11.88
CA ILE A 317 18.59 -6.00 12.30
C ILE A 317 19.40 -4.72 12.47
N SER A 318 19.25 -3.78 11.54
CA SER A 318 20.01 -2.51 11.59
C SER A 318 19.65 -1.69 12.81
N ILE A 319 18.36 -1.53 13.12
CA ILE A 319 17.90 -0.78 14.30
C ILE A 319 18.37 -1.47 15.58
N ARG A 320 18.28 -2.80 15.68
CA ARG A 320 18.78 -3.54 16.83
C ARG A 320 20.26 -3.31 17.05
N LYS A 321 21.10 -3.40 16.00
CA LYS A 321 22.53 -3.11 16.11
C LYS A 321 22.82 -1.66 16.48
N LEU A 322 22.05 -0.69 15.99
CA LEU A 322 22.17 0.72 16.40
C LEU A 322 21.91 0.87 17.91
N ILE A 323 20.84 0.27 18.44
CA ILE A 323 20.50 0.32 19.86
C ILE A 323 21.61 -0.31 20.71
N ASP A 324 22.09 -1.49 20.33
CA ASP A 324 23.12 -2.21 21.10
C ASP A 324 24.43 -1.42 21.15
N ASN A 325 24.87 -0.83 20.03
CA ASN A 325 26.06 0.01 19.99
C ASN A 325 25.87 1.33 20.75
N LEU A 326 24.69 1.98 20.66
CA LEU A 326 24.38 3.17 21.47
C LEU A 326 24.46 2.87 22.96
N LYS A 327 23.92 1.72 23.41
CA LYS A 327 24.01 1.28 24.81
C LYS A 327 25.46 1.08 25.27
N GLN A 328 26.30 0.45 24.44
CA GLN A 328 27.71 0.22 24.72
C GLN A 328 28.52 1.56 24.83
N MET A 329 28.13 2.58 24.07
CA MET A 329 28.79 3.89 24.05
C MET A 329 28.20 4.91 25.03
N GLY A 330 27.25 4.50 25.88
CA GLY A 330 26.68 5.33 26.95
C GLY A 330 25.46 6.15 26.56
N GLY A 331 24.89 5.92 25.37
CA GLY A 331 23.66 6.55 24.89
C GLY A 331 23.80 8.01 24.47
N THR A 332 22.71 8.60 24.01
CA THR A 332 22.61 10.03 23.70
C THR A 332 22.44 10.85 24.98
N LYS A 333 22.78 12.14 24.93
CA LYS A 333 22.52 13.11 26.01
C LYS A 333 21.37 14.07 25.65
N LEU A 334 20.45 13.62 24.80
CA LEU A 334 19.34 14.43 24.34
C LEU A 334 18.25 14.52 25.41
N ASP A 335 17.68 15.70 25.55
CA ASP A 335 16.47 15.89 26.35
C ASP A 335 15.26 15.25 25.68
N SER A 336 14.23 14.92 26.47
CA SER A 336 12.98 14.36 25.93
C SER A 336 12.31 15.34 24.96
N PRO A 337 11.92 14.91 23.74
CA PRO A 337 11.23 15.75 22.77
C PRO A 337 9.74 15.95 23.09
N ALA A 338 9.21 15.31 24.14
CA ALA A 338 7.77 15.26 24.43
C ALA A 338 7.09 16.63 24.47
N SER A 339 7.74 17.66 25.01
CA SER A 339 7.18 19.02 25.06
C SER A 339 7.07 19.66 23.67
N SER A 340 8.08 19.49 22.83
CA SER A 340 8.08 19.96 21.44
C SER A 340 7.06 19.20 20.59
N VAL A 341 7.01 17.89 20.74
CA VAL A 341 6.03 17.02 20.07
C VAL A 341 4.61 17.44 20.43
N LYS A 342 4.33 17.63 21.73
CA LYS A 342 3.02 18.07 22.20
C LYS A 342 2.61 19.40 21.57
N LYS A 343 3.49 20.39 21.56
CA LYS A 343 3.21 21.70 20.96
C LYS A 343 2.90 21.62 19.47
N VAL A 344 3.67 20.85 18.70
CA VAL A 344 3.42 20.66 17.26
C VAL A 344 2.07 19.99 17.03
N ARG A 345 1.74 18.99 17.84
CA ARG A 345 0.45 18.29 17.75
C ARG A 345 -0.73 19.16 18.08
N GLU A 346 -0.65 19.97 19.14
CA GLU A 346 -1.70 20.91 19.50
C GLU A 346 -2.01 21.87 18.35
N ILE A 347 -1.01 22.30 17.60
CA ILE A 347 -1.19 23.13 16.40
C ILE A 347 -1.87 22.33 15.27
N LEU A 348 -1.45 21.09 15.04
CA LEU A 348 -2.06 20.23 14.02
C LEU A 348 -3.50 19.85 14.38
N ASP A 349 -3.77 19.56 15.65
CA ASP A 349 -5.07 19.15 16.16
C ASP A 349 -6.07 20.32 16.25
N SER A 350 -5.61 21.56 16.39
CA SER A 350 -6.51 22.72 16.40
C SER A 350 -7.12 23.03 15.04
N GLY A 351 -6.51 22.53 13.97
CA GLY A 351 -6.88 22.93 12.61
C GLY A 351 -6.69 24.42 12.37
N SER A 352 -6.90 24.86 11.15
CA SER A 352 -6.99 26.28 10.81
C SER A 352 -8.38 26.60 10.26
N GLU A 353 -8.81 27.86 10.35
CA GLU A 353 -10.08 28.30 9.75
C GLU A 353 -10.21 27.91 8.27
N GLY A 354 -9.10 27.93 7.53
CA GLY A 354 -9.05 27.55 6.12
C GLY A 354 -9.15 26.05 5.85
N LEU A 355 -9.25 25.20 6.89
CA LEU A 355 -9.36 23.75 6.80
C LEU A 355 -10.70 23.21 7.30
N GLN A 356 -11.66 24.09 7.57
CA GLN A 356 -13.01 23.71 7.92
C GLN A 356 -13.89 23.63 6.66
N PRO A 357 -14.85 22.67 6.58
CA PRO A 357 -15.20 21.67 7.60
C PRO A 357 -14.36 20.38 7.54
N GLN A 358 -13.37 20.28 6.66
CA GLN A 358 -12.60 19.04 6.46
C GLN A 358 -11.92 18.53 7.72
N HIS A 359 -11.49 19.45 8.60
CA HIS A 359 -10.89 19.06 9.87
C HIS A 359 -11.90 18.35 10.78
N ASP A 360 -13.13 18.88 10.87
CA ASP A 360 -14.19 18.25 11.65
C ASP A 360 -14.63 16.91 11.03
N ILE A 361 -14.65 16.81 9.70
CA ILE A 361 -14.95 15.56 9.00
C ILE A 361 -13.90 14.48 9.32
N ILE A 362 -12.59 14.83 9.27
CA ILE A 362 -11.51 13.88 9.61
C ILE A 362 -11.61 13.41 11.06
N ASN A 363 -11.93 14.31 11.99
CA ASN A 363 -12.13 13.95 13.39
C ASN A 363 -13.35 13.03 13.54
N SER A 364 -14.46 13.36 12.90
CA SER A 364 -15.66 12.52 12.89
C SER A 364 -15.38 11.13 12.31
N LEU A 365 -14.64 11.03 11.18
CA LEU A 365 -14.19 9.74 10.65
C LEU A 365 -13.37 8.96 11.69
N ARG A 366 -12.45 9.64 12.39
CA ARG A 366 -11.60 8.96 13.38
C ARG A 366 -12.40 8.49 14.58
N ASP A 367 -13.36 9.29 15.05
CA ASP A 367 -14.19 9.01 16.24
C ASP A 367 -15.11 7.82 16.00
N GLY A 368 -15.68 7.68 14.80
CA GLY A 368 -16.51 6.52 14.44
C GLY A 368 -15.73 5.22 14.22
N MET A 369 -14.40 5.27 14.16
CA MET A 369 -13.57 4.10 13.89
C MET A 369 -12.89 3.58 15.17
N PRO A 370 -13.06 2.31 15.57
CA PRO A 370 -12.21 1.65 16.56
C PRO A 370 -10.71 1.82 16.25
N ARG A 371 -9.85 1.79 17.26
CA ARG A 371 -8.41 2.07 17.10
C ARG A 371 -7.69 1.10 16.16
N GLU A 372 -8.17 -0.13 16.07
CA GLU A 372 -7.65 -1.21 15.22
C GLU A 372 -8.20 -1.18 13.79
N THR A 373 -9.17 -0.31 13.48
CA THR A 373 -9.78 -0.23 12.15
C THR A 373 -8.73 -0.03 11.06
N ILE A 374 -8.77 -0.85 10.03
CA ILE A 374 -7.97 -0.66 8.82
C ILE A 374 -8.71 0.32 7.91
N SER A 375 -8.09 1.47 7.64
CA SER A 375 -8.60 2.50 6.75
C SER A 375 -7.82 2.53 5.43
N VAL A 376 -8.52 2.51 4.31
CA VAL A 376 -7.95 2.51 2.95
C VAL A 376 -8.43 3.76 2.22
N TRP A 377 -7.50 4.64 1.84
CA TRP A 377 -7.79 5.99 1.40
C TRP A 377 -7.52 6.17 -0.09
N ASP A 378 -8.58 6.43 -0.86
CA ASP A 378 -8.49 6.76 -2.28
C ASP A 378 -7.94 8.18 -2.52
N MET A 379 -7.71 8.51 -3.78
CA MET A 379 -7.29 9.83 -4.24
C MET A 379 -8.49 10.79 -4.25
N THR A 380 -8.87 11.26 -3.09
CA THR A 380 -9.96 12.22 -2.85
C THR A 380 -9.48 13.31 -1.90
N GLN A 381 -10.17 14.45 -1.83
CA GLN A 381 -9.79 15.55 -0.93
C GLN A 381 -9.57 15.08 0.52
N MET A 382 -10.46 14.23 1.04
CA MET A 382 -10.30 13.67 2.38
C MET A 382 -9.11 12.69 2.47
N GLY A 383 -8.80 11.95 1.40
CA GLY A 383 -7.63 11.09 1.31
C GLY A 383 -6.32 11.89 1.34
N TYR A 384 -6.24 13.01 0.65
CA TYR A 384 -5.06 13.89 0.71
C TYR A 384 -4.89 14.48 2.10
N TYR A 385 -5.98 15.00 2.69
CA TYR A 385 -5.96 15.62 4.00
C TYR A 385 -5.68 14.60 5.12
N SER A 386 -6.14 13.35 4.98
CA SER A 386 -5.89 12.28 5.96
C SER A 386 -4.40 12.01 6.21
N ARG A 387 -3.55 12.24 5.21
CA ARG A 387 -2.09 12.07 5.35
C ARG A 387 -1.51 12.93 6.47
N TYR A 388 -2.13 14.08 6.73
CA TYR A 388 -1.73 15.03 7.79
C TYR A 388 -2.52 14.84 9.07
N ALA A 389 -3.85 14.80 8.96
CA ALA A 389 -4.75 15.03 10.08
C ALA A 389 -5.31 13.73 10.68
N PHE A 390 -5.44 12.63 9.90
CA PHE A 390 -6.02 11.40 10.43
C PHE A 390 -5.08 10.71 11.41
N LYS A 391 -5.49 10.59 12.68
CA LYS A 391 -4.70 9.93 13.72
C LYS A 391 -4.65 8.42 13.54
N THR A 392 -3.46 7.84 13.59
CA THR A 392 -3.21 6.41 13.43
C THR A 392 -2.46 5.88 14.66
N PHE A 393 -3.00 4.83 15.28
CA PHE A 393 -2.51 4.34 16.56
C PHE A 393 -1.74 3.03 16.46
N ASN A 394 -2.05 2.24 15.41
CA ASN A 394 -1.49 0.92 15.21
C ASN A 394 -0.87 0.80 13.82
N THR A 395 0.18 0.03 13.72
CA THR A 395 0.83 -0.27 12.44
C THR A 395 -0.10 -1.05 11.50
N SER A 396 0.06 -0.85 10.20
CA SER A 396 -0.73 -1.54 9.16
C SER A 396 -2.25 -1.30 9.26
N THR A 397 -2.67 -0.12 9.73
CA THR A 397 -4.09 0.29 9.81
C THR A 397 -4.42 1.51 8.93
N TYR A 398 -3.44 2.05 8.21
CA TYR A 398 -3.61 3.15 7.26
C TYR A 398 -2.98 2.77 5.92
N TYR A 399 -3.76 2.78 4.84
CA TYR A 399 -3.26 2.47 3.49
C TYR A 399 -3.57 3.60 2.52
N ASP A 400 -2.56 4.02 1.77
CA ASP A 400 -2.70 4.87 0.60
C ASP A 400 -2.13 4.17 -0.66
N SER A 401 -2.38 4.72 -1.85
CA SER A 401 -1.91 4.18 -3.13
C SER A 401 -0.41 4.41 -3.40
N GLY A 402 0.30 5.01 -2.45
CA GLY A 402 1.68 5.43 -2.68
C GLY A 402 1.78 6.47 -3.81
N TYR A 403 2.86 6.41 -4.58
CA TYR A 403 3.06 7.30 -5.72
C TYR A 403 2.34 6.83 -7.00
N SER A 404 1.65 5.69 -6.97
CA SER A 404 0.84 5.22 -8.10
C SER A 404 -0.36 6.14 -8.36
N GLY A 405 -0.99 6.63 -7.29
CA GLY A 405 -2.05 7.63 -7.37
C GLY A 405 -3.31 7.17 -8.12
N ASN A 406 -3.59 5.86 -8.15
CA ASN A 406 -4.74 5.32 -8.86
C ASN A 406 -6.05 5.73 -8.18
N LEU A 407 -7.02 6.15 -8.96
CA LEU A 407 -8.41 6.25 -8.56
C LEU A 407 -9.06 4.85 -8.50
N GLY A 408 -10.00 4.66 -7.58
CA GLY A 408 -10.80 3.44 -7.49
C GLY A 408 -10.09 2.21 -6.91
N TRP A 409 -8.88 2.35 -6.43
CA TRP A 409 -8.11 1.26 -5.84
C TRP A 409 -8.57 0.88 -4.43
N ALA A 410 -9.11 1.86 -3.66
CA ALA A 410 -9.32 1.71 -2.23
C ALA A 410 -10.38 0.65 -1.90
N PHE A 411 -11.52 0.65 -2.58
CA PHE A 411 -12.61 -0.27 -2.28
C PHE A 411 -12.23 -1.75 -2.47
N PRO A 412 -11.70 -2.19 -3.63
CA PRO A 412 -11.27 -3.57 -3.79
C PRO A 412 -10.07 -3.94 -2.90
N THR A 413 -9.14 -3.01 -2.64
CA THR A 413 -8.04 -3.23 -1.68
C THR A 413 -8.57 -3.47 -0.26
N ALA A 414 -9.57 -2.70 0.16
CA ALA A 414 -10.23 -2.87 1.45
C ALA A 414 -10.95 -4.24 1.55
N ILE A 415 -11.58 -4.71 0.48
CA ILE A 415 -12.15 -6.08 0.43
C ILE A 415 -11.04 -7.11 0.69
N GLY A 416 -9.89 -7.00 0.02
CA GLY A 416 -8.75 -7.90 0.25
C GLY A 416 -8.22 -7.84 1.69
N ALA A 417 -8.12 -6.65 2.26
CA ALA A 417 -7.72 -6.46 3.65
C ALA A 417 -8.72 -7.10 4.64
N LYS A 418 -10.03 -6.97 4.36
CA LYS A 418 -11.09 -7.59 5.17
C LYS A 418 -11.06 -9.12 5.10
N VAL A 419 -10.71 -9.68 3.95
CA VAL A 419 -10.49 -11.14 3.81
C VAL A 419 -9.32 -11.61 4.68
N ALA A 420 -8.24 -10.84 4.75
CA ALA A 420 -7.08 -11.14 5.60
C ALA A 420 -7.35 -10.95 7.10
N LYS A 421 -8.25 -10.04 7.47
CA LYS A 421 -8.59 -9.67 8.85
C LYS A 421 -10.12 -9.67 9.05
N PRO A 422 -10.75 -10.84 9.05
CA PRO A 422 -12.23 -10.96 9.05
C PRO A 422 -12.89 -10.34 10.28
N ASP A 423 -12.22 -10.30 11.42
CA ASP A 423 -12.77 -9.78 12.67
C ASP A 423 -12.49 -8.28 12.88
N THR A 424 -11.56 -7.69 12.13
CA THR A 424 -11.21 -6.27 12.23
C THR A 424 -12.13 -5.44 11.32
N PRO A 425 -12.67 -4.30 11.77
CA PRO A 425 -13.34 -3.36 10.89
C PRO A 425 -12.39 -2.86 9.78
N VAL A 426 -12.88 -2.87 8.54
CA VAL A 426 -12.14 -2.35 7.38
C VAL A 426 -13.02 -1.36 6.66
N ILE A 427 -12.49 -0.17 6.42
CA ILE A 427 -13.22 0.95 5.83
C ILE A 427 -12.43 1.48 4.63
N SER A 428 -13.07 1.55 3.46
CA SER A 428 -12.55 2.33 2.34
C SER A 428 -13.13 3.73 2.36
N VAL A 429 -12.29 4.73 2.11
CA VAL A 429 -12.70 6.13 1.97
C VAL A 429 -12.38 6.56 0.55
N SER A 430 -13.40 6.88 -0.23
CA SER A 430 -13.29 7.21 -1.65
C SER A 430 -14.06 8.48 -1.98
N GLY A 431 -13.66 9.17 -3.04
CA GLY A 431 -14.55 10.09 -3.74
C GLY A 431 -15.48 9.29 -4.67
N ASP A 432 -16.59 9.88 -5.02
CA ASP A 432 -17.60 9.30 -5.89
C ASP A 432 -17.05 8.87 -7.26
N GLY A 433 -16.26 9.73 -7.91
CA GLY A 433 -15.62 9.42 -9.19
C GLY A 433 -14.67 8.23 -9.10
N GLY A 434 -13.85 8.15 -8.04
CA GLY A 434 -12.97 7.01 -7.82
C GLY A 434 -13.72 5.73 -7.47
N PHE A 435 -14.73 5.81 -6.61
CA PHE A 435 -15.53 4.65 -6.21
C PHE A 435 -16.20 3.95 -7.40
N MET A 436 -16.68 4.72 -8.38
CA MET A 436 -17.36 4.18 -9.57
C MET A 436 -16.46 3.30 -10.46
N TYR A 437 -15.13 3.37 -10.35
CA TYR A 437 -14.22 2.49 -11.11
C TYR A 437 -14.33 1.02 -10.70
N ASN A 438 -14.69 0.73 -9.45
CA ASN A 438 -14.76 -0.61 -8.90
C ASN A 438 -16.07 -0.88 -8.12
N VAL A 439 -17.11 -0.12 -8.37
CA VAL A 439 -18.43 -0.25 -7.71
C VAL A 439 -19.00 -1.67 -7.83
N GLN A 440 -18.76 -2.37 -8.94
CA GLN A 440 -19.22 -3.74 -9.19
C GLN A 440 -18.69 -4.74 -8.15
N GLU A 441 -17.59 -4.43 -7.45
CA GLU A 441 -17.03 -5.31 -6.43
C GLU A 441 -17.87 -5.35 -5.15
N LEU A 442 -18.87 -4.47 -5.01
CA LEU A 442 -19.89 -4.61 -3.98
C LEU A 442 -20.62 -5.95 -4.11
N SER A 443 -20.87 -6.42 -5.35
CA SER A 443 -21.44 -7.76 -5.59
C SER A 443 -20.51 -8.89 -5.13
N THR A 444 -19.19 -8.68 -5.20
CA THR A 444 -18.21 -9.63 -4.67
C THR A 444 -18.28 -9.67 -3.15
N ALA A 445 -18.32 -8.51 -2.49
CA ALA A 445 -18.46 -8.44 -1.04
C ALA A 445 -19.74 -9.13 -0.54
N VAL A 446 -20.89 -8.86 -1.20
CA VAL A 446 -22.17 -9.49 -0.87
C VAL A 446 -22.12 -11.01 -1.09
N LYS A 447 -21.61 -11.47 -2.25
CA LYS A 447 -21.50 -12.90 -2.58
C LYS A 447 -20.75 -13.71 -1.53
N TYR A 448 -19.68 -13.16 -0.99
CA TYR A 448 -18.80 -13.85 -0.05
C TYR A 448 -19.03 -13.48 1.41
N GLY A 449 -20.00 -12.61 1.73
CA GLY A 449 -20.30 -12.14 3.08
C GLY A 449 -19.13 -11.36 3.69
N ILE A 450 -18.44 -10.55 2.89
CA ILE A 450 -17.29 -9.74 3.32
C ILE A 450 -17.82 -8.40 3.82
N ASN A 451 -17.90 -8.22 5.14
CA ASN A 451 -18.46 -7.04 5.81
C ASN A 451 -17.53 -5.83 5.67
N ILE A 452 -17.45 -5.28 4.45
CA ILE A 452 -16.70 -4.09 4.12
C ILE A 452 -17.58 -2.84 4.26
N ILE A 453 -17.00 -1.73 4.69
CA ILE A 453 -17.66 -0.42 4.75
C ILE A 453 -17.00 0.49 3.71
N GLY A 454 -17.79 1.03 2.79
CA GLY A 454 -17.37 2.04 1.84
C GLY A 454 -17.96 3.41 2.21
N VAL A 455 -17.09 4.38 2.53
CA VAL A 455 -17.48 5.79 2.73
C VAL A 455 -17.19 6.52 1.43
N ILE A 456 -18.21 7.12 0.83
CA ILE A 456 -18.17 7.79 -0.46
C ILE A 456 -18.43 9.28 -0.24
N PHE A 457 -17.42 10.11 -0.44
CA PHE A 457 -17.58 11.57 -0.44
C PHE A 457 -18.07 12.01 -1.82
N ASN A 458 -19.32 12.44 -1.88
CA ASN A 458 -20.10 12.63 -3.11
C ASN A 458 -20.31 14.13 -3.36
N ASP A 459 -19.55 14.69 -4.30
CA ASP A 459 -19.65 16.08 -4.75
C ASP A 459 -20.01 16.21 -6.26
N GLY A 460 -20.03 15.12 -7.02
CA GLY A 460 -20.33 15.10 -8.45
C GLY A 460 -19.18 15.55 -9.34
N TYR A 461 -17.94 15.56 -8.84
CA TYR A 461 -16.79 16.06 -9.56
C TYR A 461 -15.52 15.23 -9.36
N TYR A 462 -14.62 15.27 -10.34
CA TYR A 462 -13.19 15.04 -10.08
C TYR A 462 -12.61 16.31 -9.44
N GLY A 463 -12.96 16.57 -8.17
CA GLY A 463 -12.77 17.86 -7.50
C GLY A 463 -11.35 18.39 -7.53
N ASN A 464 -10.35 17.53 -7.33
CA ASN A 464 -8.94 17.94 -7.38
C ASN A 464 -8.51 18.41 -8.77
N VAL A 465 -8.99 17.74 -9.83
CA VAL A 465 -8.73 18.11 -11.23
C VAL A 465 -9.43 19.41 -11.57
N ARG A 466 -10.71 19.53 -11.17
CA ARG A 466 -11.49 20.76 -11.33
C ARG A 466 -10.78 21.96 -10.72
N ARG A 467 -10.44 21.88 -9.45
CA ARG A 467 -9.74 22.96 -8.73
C ARG A 467 -8.44 23.37 -9.41
N ASP A 468 -7.61 22.42 -9.82
CA ASP A 468 -6.32 22.72 -10.45
C ASP A 468 -6.51 23.37 -11.82
N LEU A 469 -7.50 22.94 -12.61
CA LEU A 469 -7.86 23.58 -13.87
C LEU A 469 -8.39 25.00 -13.66
N GLU A 470 -9.26 25.24 -12.69
CA GLU A 470 -9.77 26.56 -12.35
C GLU A 470 -8.64 27.50 -11.91
N LEU A 471 -7.73 27.04 -11.05
CA LEU A 471 -6.64 27.88 -10.50
C LEU A 471 -5.53 28.16 -11.50
N ASP A 472 -5.13 27.18 -12.28
CA ASP A 472 -3.93 27.27 -13.13
C ASP A 472 -4.26 27.60 -14.59
N TRP A 473 -5.51 27.32 -15.04
CA TRP A 473 -5.91 27.43 -16.46
C TRP A 473 -7.14 28.33 -16.67
N GLY A 474 -7.76 28.80 -15.59
CA GLY A 474 -8.86 29.78 -15.64
C GLY A 474 -10.25 29.21 -15.91
N GLY A 475 -10.41 27.90 -15.81
CA GLY A 475 -11.71 27.22 -15.93
C GLY A 475 -11.55 25.69 -16.01
N ASP A 476 -12.56 24.95 -15.58
CA ASP A 476 -12.61 23.50 -15.69
C ASP A 476 -13.24 23.03 -17.01
N TYR A 477 -13.00 21.77 -17.36
CA TYR A 477 -13.60 21.13 -18.53
C TYR A 477 -13.78 19.63 -18.28
N GLU A 478 -15.01 19.12 -18.47
CA GLU A 478 -15.39 17.70 -18.33
C GLU A 478 -14.99 17.05 -17.00
N THR A 479 -15.09 17.81 -15.90
CA THR A 479 -14.76 17.35 -14.56
C THR A 479 -15.98 16.93 -13.75
N SER A 480 -17.20 17.26 -14.22
CA SER A 480 -18.46 16.95 -13.55
C SER A 480 -19.12 15.69 -14.10
N PHE A 481 -19.91 15.01 -13.27
CA PHE A 481 -20.70 13.86 -13.64
C PHE A 481 -21.96 13.74 -12.79
N VAL A 482 -22.89 12.89 -13.24
CA VAL A 482 -24.12 12.60 -12.50
C VAL A 482 -23.98 11.24 -11.82
N ASN A 483 -24.12 11.23 -10.50
CA ASN A 483 -24.05 10.03 -9.70
C ASN A 483 -25.41 9.35 -9.49
N PRO A 484 -25.45 8.03 -9.27
CA PRO A 484 -26.60 7.39 -8.65
C PRO A 484 -26.71 7.80 -7.17
N ASP A 485 -27.86 7.58 -6.55
CA ASP A 485 -28.00 7.53 -5.10
C ASP A 485 -27.24 6.27 -4.61
N PHE A 486 -26.07 6.43 -4.03
CA PHE A 486 -25.20 5.31 -3.64
C PHE A 486 -25.79 4.47 -2.53
N ALA A 487 -26.60 5.05 -1.65
CA ALA A 487 -27.28 4.30 -0.59
C ALA A 487 -28.35 3.37 -1.19
N LYS A 488 -29.21 3.86 -2.08
CA LYS A 488 -30.18 3.01 -2.79
C LYS A 488 -29.51 1.99 -3.72
N MET A 489 -28.41 2.39 -4.35
CA MET A 489 -27.62 1.47 -5.15
C MET A 489 -27.10 0.30 -4.31
N ALA A 490 -26.59 0.54 -3.10
CA ALA A 490 -26.15 -0.51 -2.19
C ALA A 490 -27.26 -1.52 -1.90
N GLU A 491 -28.49 -1.05 -1.64
CA GLU A 491 -29.65 -1.91 -1.41
C GLU A 491 -29.96 -2.80 -2.62
N THR A 492 -29.81 -2.29 -3.86
CA THR A 492 -30.03 -3.09 -5.07
C THR A 492 -29.02 -4.21 -5.26
N TYR A 493 -27.79 -4.06 -4.69
CA TYR A 493 -26.79 -5.12 -4.63
C TYR A 493 -27.00 -6.11 -3.47
N GLY A 494 -27.95 -5.84 -2.56
CA GLY A 494 -28.15 -6.62 -1.34
C GLY A 494 -27.22 -6.25 -0.19
N ALA A 495 -26.65 -5.05 -0.23
CA ALA A 495 -25.86 -4.44 0.84
C ALA A 495 -26.70 -3.41 1.59
N LYS A 496 -26.19 -2.87 2.69
CA LYS A 496 -26.82 -1.77 3.42
C LYS A 496 -26.38 -0.43 2.83
N GLY A 497 -27.33 0.51 2.67
CA GLY A 497 -27.08 1.88 2.29
C GLY A 497 -27.38 2.84 3.43
N ILE A 498 -26.52 3.84 3.66
CA ILE A 498 -26.72 4.91 4.63
C ILE A 498 -26.42 6.24 3.93
N SER A 499 -27.31 7.22 4.04
CA SER A 499 -27.09 8.58 3.52
C SER A 499 -26.75 9.54 4.65
N VAL A 500 -25.70 10.35 4.48
CA VAL A 500 -25.23 11.35 5.44
C VAL A 500 -25.29 12.72 4.77
N ASN A 501 -26.16 13.60 5.26
CA ASN A 501 -26.31 14.97 4.73
C ASN A 501 -25.37 15.98 5.41
N ASP A 502 -24.95 15.72 6.64
CA ASP A 502 -23.97 16.53 7.37
C ASP A 502 -22.65 15.73 7.48
N PRO A 503 -21.64 16.01 6.65
CA PRO A 503 -20.42 15.24 6.61
C PRO A 503 -19.64 15.25 7.93
N THR A 504 -19.88 16.23 8.83
CA THR A 504 -19.26 16.29 10.16
C THR A 504 -19.82 15.25 11.15
N LYS A 505 -20.88 14.52 10.76
CA LYS A 505 -21.53 13.46 11.54
C LYS A 505 -21.37 12.07 10.95
N VAL A 506 -20.34 11.86 10.14
CA VAL A 506 -20.07 10.56 9.50
C VAL A 506 -19.73 9.46 10.52
N ASN A 507 -19.30 9.81 11.75
CA ASN A 507 -19.06 8.86 12.84
C ASN A 507 -20.29 8.01 13.17
N GLU A 508 -21.48 8.61 13.27
CA GLU A 508 -22.72 7.89 13.59
C GLU A 508 -23.04 6.82 12.53
N ALA A 509 -22.84 7.15 11.25
CA ALA A 509 -23.04 6.22 10.15
C ALA A 509 -22.00 5.08 10.12
N ILE A 510 -20.76 5.37 10.51
CA ILE A 510 -19.70 4.35 10.62
C ILE A 510 -20.01 3.38 11.76
N GLU A 511 -20.41 3.85 12.92
CA GLU A 511 -20.82 3.01 14.05
C GLU A 511 -22.00 2.10 13.67
N GLU A 512 -23.02 2.67 13.02
CA GLU A 512 -24.17 1.91 12.51
C GLU A 512 -23.74 0.84 11.48
N ALA A 513 -22.78 1.16 10.60
CA ALA A 513 -22.28 0.24 9.59
C ALA A 513 -21.46 -0.91 10.21
N ILE A 514 -20.66 -0.64 11.24
CA ILE A 514 -19.91 -1.66 11.99
C ILE A 514 -20.86 -2.65 12.66
N ASP A 515 -21.90 -2.13 13.31
CA ASP A 515 -22.90 -2.94 14.03
C ASP A 515 -23.78 -3.78 13.08
N ALA A 516 -23.96 -3.33 11.85
CA ALA A 516 -24.75 -4.02 10.82
C ALA A 516 -24.16 -5.37 10.40
N LYS A 517 -22.85 -5.57 10.53
CA LYS A 517 -22.13 -6.81 10.18
C LYS A 517 -22.45 -7.34 8.78
N GLN A 518 -22.60 -6.45 7.83
CA GLN A 518 -22.84 -6.75 6.42
C GLN A 518 -22.14 -5.70 5.53
N PRO A 519 -21.92 -5.96 4.24
CA PRO A 519 -21.40 -4.93 3.33
C PRO A 519 -22.26 -3.69 3.38
N THR A 520 -21.64 -2.52 3.56
CA THR A 520 -22.36 -1.24 3.76
C THR A 520 -21.70 -0.15 2.92
N LEU A 521 -22.51 0.68 2.25
CA LEU A 521 -22.07 1.95 1.66
C LEU A 521 -22.66 3.12 2.43
N ILE A 522 -21.81 4.10 2.71
CA ILE A 522 -22.18 5.38 3.33
C ILE A 522 -21.99 6.47 2.28
N ASP A 523 -23.09 7.06 1.81
CA ASP A 523 -23.12 8.16 0.84
C ASP A 523 -23.10 9.49 1.61
N VAL A 524 -21.96 10.17 1.58
CA VAL A 524 -21.73 11.43 2.29
C VAL A 524 -21.85 12.59 1.31
N ASN A 525 -22.87 13.42 1.49
CA ASN A 525 -23.12 14.59 0.65
C ASN A 525 -22.06 15.68 0.89
N MET A 526 -21.34 16.07 -0.16
CA MET A 526 -20.30 17.09 -0.15
C MET A 526 -20.58 18.29 -1.07
N VAL A 527 -21.77 18.38 -1.66
CA VAL A 527 -22.11 19.36 -2.71
C VAL A 527 -21.85 20.81 -2.28
N ASP A 528 -22.14 21.14 -1.02
CA ASP A 528 -21.96 22.49 -0.48
C ASP A 528 -20.65 22.65 0.33
N THR A 529 -19.72 21.69 0.20
CA THR A 529 -18.50 21.70 0.99
C THR A 529 -17.34 22.28 0.18
N ASN A 530 -16.67 23.30 0.70
CA ASN A 530 -15.46 23.84 0.09
C ASN A 530 -14.35 22.79 0.00
N GLU A 531 -13.55 22.86 -1.07
CA GLU A 531 -12.42 21.95 -1.24
C GLU A 531 -11.27 22.25 -0.27
N VAL A 532 -10.51 21.22 0.07
CA VAL A 532 -9.27 21.35 0.84
C VAL A 532 -8.29 22.29 0.11
N PRO A 533 -7.68 23.26 0.82
CA PRO A 533 -6.67 24.12 0.23
C PRO A 533 -5.55 23.33 -0.46
N ARG A 534 -5.03 23.85 -1.58
CA ARG A 534 -4.04 23.21 -2.44
C ARG A 534 -2.81 22.62 -1.72
N PRO A 535 -2.22 23.27 -0.69
CA PRO A 535 -1.10 22.69 0.06
C PRO A 535 -1.39 21.32 0.66
N PHE A 536 -2.65 21.05 1.00
CA PHE A 536 -3.10 19.80 1.62
C PHE A 536 -3.70 18.80 0.62
N ALA A 537 -3.85 19.19 -0.64
CA ALA A 537 -4.47 18.37 -1.68
C ALA A 537 -3.47 17.77 -2.69
N GLY A 538 -2.17 17.98 -2.45
CA GLY A 538 -1.13 17.60 -3.42
C GLY A 538 -1.05 18.59 -4.60
N ARG A 539 0.16 18.77 -5.12
CA ARG A 539 0.39 19.58 -6.33
C ARG A 539 0.61 18.68 -7.53
N ALA A 540 0.11 19.09 -8.68
CA ALA A 540 0.47 18.44 -9.93
C ALA A 540 2.00 18.58 -10.14
N PRO A 541 2.71 17.52 -10.57
CA PRO A 541 4.18 17.53 -10.68
C PRO A 541 4.74 18.65 -11.56
N TRP A 542 4.00 19.08 -12.58
CA TRP A 542 4.39 20.14 -13.51
C TRP A 542 4.14 21.56 -13.00
N THR A 543 3.57 21.75 -11.83
CA THR A 543 3.48 23.07 -11.17
C THR A 543 4.75 23.42 -10.40
N LEU A 544 5.70 22.50 -10.32
CA LEU A 544 7.04 22.78 -9.81
C LEU A 544 7.83 23.50 -10.91
N PRO A 545 8.59 24.59 -10.61
CA PRO A 545 9.50 25.20 -11.56
C PRO A 545 10.39 24.13 -12.21
N HIS A 546 10.56 24.20 -13.52
CA HIS A 546 11.33 23.20 -14.29
C HIS A 546 12.77 23.06 -13.77
N ASP A 547 13.33 24.16 -13.26
CA ASP A 547 14.68 24.25 -12.72
C ASP A 547 14.83 23.47 -11.39
N GLU A 548 13.74 23.30 -10.62
CA GLU A 548 13.74 22.49 -9.39
C GLU A 548 13.64 20.98 -9.65
N LEU A 549 13.33 20.57 -10.89
CA LEU A 549 13.20 19.15 -11.25
C LEU A 549 14.49 18.55 -11.83
N LEU A 550 15.43 19.38 -12.25
CA LEU A 550 16.64 18.96 -12.99
C LEU A 550 17.94 19.09 -12.20
N ASP A 551 17.92 19.73 -11.02
CA ASP A 551 19.04 19.81 -10.08
C ASP A 551 18.90 18.76 -8.95
#